data_18dcd2b254ba5e9931c0540d76027dc0
#
_entry.id   18dcd2b254ba5e9931c0540d76027dc0
#
_cell.length_a   1.000
_cell.length_b   1.000
_cell.length_c   1.000
_cell.angle_alpha   90.00
_cell.angle_beta   90.00
_cell.angle_gamma   90.00
#
_symmetry.space_group_name_H-M   'P 1'
#
loop_
_entity.id
_entity.type
_entity.pdbx_description
1 polymer ?
#
loop_
_entity_poly.entity_id
_entity_poly.type
_entity_poly.pdbx_seq_one_letter_code
_entity_poly.pdbx_strand_id
1 'polypeptide(L)'
;MPFSINLAVITGNVTRDPELRYTPSGAAVCSFGVATNHSIKKGDQWEDIPTFHNIVVWGKQAEYLTNVIKKGTKVSITGRIDNRQYDAKDGTKKYISEIVADTVIPFTDRKPAGDMPSVTQEDQTKSAPVEAEKVVEDKVEDIVIPDEMPF
;
A
#
# COMPACT_ATOMS: atom_id res chain seq x y z
N MET A 1 -16.64 27.24 8.01
CA MET A 1 -16.91 25.85 7.63
C MET A 1 -16.23 24.94 8.62
N PRO A 2 -16.88 23.92 9.20
CA PRO A 2 -16.19 22.96 10.04
C PRO A 2 -15.19 22.20 9.19
N PHE A 3 -13.94 22.16 9.61
CA PHE A 3 -12.90 21.39 8.95
C PHE A 3 -12.96 19.95 9.47
N SER A 4 -13.09 18.97 8.58
CA SER A 4 -13.10 17.56 8.94
C SER A 4 -12.22 16.74 7.99
N ILE A 5 -11.59 15.70 8.51
CA ILE A 5 -10.76 14.76 7.76
C ILE A 5 -11.38 13.36 7.92
N ASN A 6 -11.54 12.66 6.80
CA ASN A 6 -11.95 11.27 6.78
C ASN A 6 -10.97 10.51 5.88
N LEU A 7 -10.03 9.82 6.50
CA LEU A 7 -8.96 9.09 5.82
C LEU A 7 -8.79 7.72 6.47
N ALA A 8 -8.80 6.68 5.66
CA ALA A 8 -8.46 5.32 6.05
C ALA A 8 -7.24 4.86 5.24
N VAL A 9 -6.24 4.32 5.91
CA VAL A 9 -5.07 3.67 5.29
C VAL A 9 -4.90 2.32 5.94
N ILE A 10 -5.00 1.26 5.14
CA ILE A 10 -4.86 -0.11 5.62
C ILE A 10 -3.97 -0.92 4.67
N THR A 11 -3.22 -1.86 5.24
CA THR A 11 -2.48 -2.88 4.50
C THR A 11 -2.83 -4.23 5.07
N GLY A 12 -3.30 -5.14 4.22
CA GLY A 12 -3.77 -6.45 4.65
C GLY A 12 -3.89 -7.43 3.50
N ASN A 13 -4.49 -8.58 3.78
CA ASN A 13 -4.69 -9.64 2.79
C ASN A 13 -6.16 -9.73 2.38
N VAL A 14 -6.39 -9.90 1.10
CA VAL A 14 -7.73 -10.10 0.52
C VAL A 14 -8.31 -11.41 1.02
N THR A 15 -9.53 -11.37 1.59
CA THR A 15 -10.18 -12.53 2.23
C THR A 15 -11.06 -13.32 1.28
N ARG A 16 -11.55 -12.70 0.21
CA ARG A 16 -12.39 -13.30 -0.83
C ARG A 16 -12.08 -12.66 -2.17
N ASP A 17 -12.33 -13.40 -3.25
CA ASP A 17 -12.16 -12.87 -4.59
C ASP A 17 -13.01 -11.63 -4.81
N PRO A 18 -12.50 -10.62 -5.56
CA PRO A 18 -13.23 -9.40 -5.83
C PRO A 18 -14.48 -9.67 -6.66
N GLU A 19 -15.57 -9.03 -6.30
CA GLU A 19 -16.82 -9.09 -7.01
C GLU A 19 -17.04 -7.79 -7.78
N LEU A 20 -17.06 -7.88 -9.12
CA LEU A 20 -17.34 -6.76 -10.02
C LEU A 20 -18.83 -6.70 -10.30
N ARG A 21 -19.41 -5.52 -10.17
CA ARG A 21 -20.79 -5.20 -10.52
C ARG A 21 -20.84 -3.90 -11.30
N TYR A 22 -21.89 -3.72 -12.06
CA TYR A 22 -22.17 -2.47 -12.74
C TYR A 22 -23.46 -1.85 -12.20
N THR A 23 -23.40 -0.57 -11.93
CA THR A 23 -24.60 0.20 -11.54
C THR A 23 -25.53 0.36 -12.74
N PRO A 24 -26.82 0.70 -12.55
CA PRO A 24 -27.74 1.02 -13.65
C PRO A 24 -27.24 2.17 -14.55
N SER A 25 -26.38 3.04 -14.01
CA SER A 25 -25.72 4.12 -14.76
C SER A 25 -24.47 3.68 -15.52
N GLY A 26 -24.09 2.37 -15.46
CA GLY A 26 -22.95 1.82 -16.16
C GLY A 26 -21.60 1.99 -15.43
N ALA A 27 -21.59 2.48 -14.20
CA ALA A 27 -20.36 2.60 -13.43
C ALA A 27 -19.92 1.23 -12.86
N ALA A 28 -18.67 0.88 -13.06
CA ALA A 28 -18.09 -0.32 -12.48
C ALA A 28 -17.84 -0.16 -10.97
N VAL A 29 -18.20 -1.16 -10.18
CA VAL A 29 -17.99 -1.22 -8.74
C VAL A 29 -17.44 -2.58 -8.39
N CYS A 30 -16.31 -2.62 -7.71
CA CYS A 30 -15.68 -3.82 -7.21
C CYS A 30 -15.75 -3.84 -5.68
N SER A 31 -16.20 -4.96 -5.11
CA SER A 31 -16.24 -5.15 -3.67
C SER A 31 -15.46 -6.39 -3.24
N PHE A 32 -14.66 -6.26 -2.19
CA PHE A 32 -13.91 -7.36 -1.60
C PHE A 32 -13.65 -7.12 -0.11
N GLY A 33 -13.24 -8.16 0.59
CA GLY A 33 -12.87 -8.08 1.99
C GLY A 33 -11.37 -8.06 2.16
N VAL A 34 -10.88 -7.34 3.17
CA VAL A 34 -9.46 -7.34 3.58
C VAL A 34 -9.36 -7.63 5.06
N ALA A 35 -8.45 -8.52 5.43
CA ALA A 35 -8.10 -8.80 6.81
C ALA A 35 -6.79 -8.10 7.18
N THR A 36 -6.80 -7.39 8.29
CA THR A 36 -5.62 -6.86 8.97
C THR A 36 -5.45 -7.59 10.29
N ASN A 37 -4.22 -7.99 10.63
CA ASN A 37 -3.94 -8.66 11.89
C ASN A 37 -3.35 -7.66 12.89
N HIS A 38 -3.85 -7.75 14.11
CA HIS A 38 -3.33 -7.02 15.25
C HIS A 38 -2.92 -8.02 16.33
N SER A 39 -1.66 -7.97 16.75
CA SER A 39 -1.14 -8.87 17.78
C SER A 39 -1.30 -8.24 19.16
N ILE A 40 -1.94 -8.93 20.08
CA ILE A 40 -2.06 -8.54 21.48
C ILE A 40 -1.33 -9.53 22.37
N LYS A 41 -0.73 -9.03 23.44
CA LYS A 41 -0.12 -9.88 24.47
C LYS A 41 -1.19 -10.27 25.50
N LYS A 42 -1.43 -11.58 25.64
CA LYS A 42 -2.35 -12.15 26.64
C LYS A 42 -1.57 -13.05 27.57
N GLY A 43 -1.21 -12.52 28.74
CA GLY A 43 -0.25 -13.20 29.64
C GLY A 43 1.14 -13.26 29.02
N ASP A 44 1.70 -14.44 28.86
CA ASP A 44 3.02 -14.69 28.28
C ASP A 44 2.97 -15.06 26.78
N GLN A 45 1.78 -15.08 26.18
CA GLN A 45 1.59 -15.46 24.77
C GLN A 45 1.09 -14.27 23.93
N TRP A 46 1.47 -14.26 22.65
CA TRP A 46 0.95 -13.34 21.65
C TRP A 46 -0.19 -13.99 20.90
N GLU A 47 -1.31 -13.29 20.80
CA GLU A 47 -2.49 -13.71 20.05
C GLU A 47 -2.75 -12.73 18.91
N ASP A 48 -2.92 -13.26 17.69
CA ASP A 48 -3.25 -12.46 16.51
C ASP A 48 -4.76 -12.37 16.36
N ILE A 49 -5.28 -11.14 16.42
CA ILE A 49 -6.70 -10.86 16.23
C ILE A 49 -6.90 -10.28 14.82
N PRO A 50 -7.62 -10.99 13.93
CA PRO A 50 -7.95 -10.46 12.63
C PRO A 50 -9.07 -9.45 12.71
N THR A 51 -8.93 -8.34 11.99
CA THR A 51 -9.99 -7.36 11.76
C THR A 51 -10.35 -7.37 10.29
N PHE A 52 -11.65 -7.47 9.99
CA PHE A 52 -12.15 -7.55 8.61
C PHE A 52 -12.71 -6.20 8.17
N HIS A 53 -12.30 -5.77 6.99
CA HIS A 53 -12.74 -4.53 6.37
C HIS A 53 -13.44 -4.82 5.05
N ASN A 54 -14.58 -4.18 4.81
CA ASN A 54 -15.25 -4.20 3.51
C ASN A 54 -14.72 -3.05 2.66
N ILE A 55 -14.24 -3.37 1.47
CA ILE A 55 -13.64 -2.42 0.54
C ILE A 55 -14.52 -2.30 -0.68
N VAL A 56 -14.74 -1.06 -1.11
CA VAL A 56 -15.50 -0.72 -2.32
C VAL A 56 -14.63 0.17 -3.20
N VAL A 57 -14.46 -0.22 -4.45
CA VAL A 57 -13.67 0.51 -5.45
C VAL A 57 -14.53 0.83 -6.64
N TRP A 58 -14.40 2.03 -7.18
CA TRP A 58 -15.22 2.53 -8.28
C TRP A 58 -14.43 2.73 -9.57
N GLY A 59 -15.13 2.65 -10.70
CA GLY A 59 -14.64 3.02 -12.02
C GLY A 59 -13.60 2.06 -12.59
N LYS A 60 -12.69 2.58 -13.42
CA LYS A 60 -11.67 1.78 -14.13
C LYS A 60 -10.77 0.96 -13.22
N GLN A 61 -10.51 1.47 -12.02
CA GLN A 61 -9.71 0.75 -11.04
C GLN A 61 -10.44 -0.53 -10.56
N ALA A 62 -11.78 -0.50 -10.45
CA ALA A 62 -12.58 -1.66 -10.11
C ALA A 62 -12.41 -2.80 -11.12
N GLU A 63 -12.46 -2.48 -12.41
CA GLU A 63 -12.26 -3.46 -13.48
C GLU A 63 -10.84 -4.03 -13.49
N TYR A 64 -9.84 -3.18 -13.33
CA TYR A 64 -8.43 -3.59 -13.25
C TYR A 64 -8.18 -4.54 -12.08
N LEU A 65 -8.64 -4.18 -10.88
CA LEU A 65 -8.39 -4.93 -9.66
C LEU A 65 -9.04 -6.32 -9.70
N THR A 66 -10.22 -6.46 -10.30
CA THR A 66 -10.90 -7.76 -10.44
C THR A 66 -10.04 -8.77 -11.21
N ASN A 67 -9.21 -8.30 -12.13
CA ASN A 67 -8.33 -9.17 -12.91
C ASN A 67 -6.97 -9.45 -12.22
N VAL A 68 -6.54 -8.56 -11.33
CA VAL A 68 -5.19 -8.60 -10.76
C VAL A 68 -5.16 -9.20 -9.37
N ILE A 69 -6.17 -8.92 -8.54
CA ILE A 69 -6.22 -9.39 -7.15
C ILE A 69 -7.09 -10.63 -7.01
N LYS A 70 -6.68 -11.52 -6.11
CA LYS A 70 -7.39 -12.73 -5.72
C LYS A 70 -7.36 -12.88 -4.20
N LYS A 71 -8.15 -13.80 -3.67
CA LYS A 71 -8.06 -14.19 -2.27
C LYS A 71 -6.61 -14.49 -1.89
N GLY A 72 -6.14 -13.91 -0.79
CA GLY A 72 -4.77 -14.02 -0.30
C GLY A 72 -3.80 -12.96 -0.80
N THR A 73 -4.13 -12.19 -1.84
CA THR A 73 -3.29 -11.09 -2.32
C THR A 73 -3.13 -10.04 -1.25
N LYS A 74 -1.90 -9.61 -0.97
CA LYS A 74 -1.61 -8.49 -0.09
C LYS A 74 -1.87 -7.18 -0.82
N VAL A 75 -2.58 -6.26 -0.18
CA VAL A 75 -2.94 -4.96 -0.77
C VAL A 75 -2.73 -3.83 0.23
N SER A 76 -2.35 -2.67 -0.27
CA SER A 76 -2.39 -1.40 0.47
C SER A 76 -3.50 -0.54 -0.09
N ILE A 77 -4.32 0.02 0.78
CA ILE A 77 -5.53 0.74 0.43
C ILE A 77 -5.53 2.09 1.12
N THR A 78 -5.82 3.13 0.35
CA THR A 78 -6.08 4.46 0.86
C THR A 78 -7.45 4.90 0.39
N GLY A 79 -8.26 5.44 1.28
CA GLY A 79 -9.63 5.86 0.97
C GLY A 79 -10.29 6.54 2.15
N ARG A 80 -11.60 6.58 2.15
CA ARG A 80 -12.43 7.13 3.22
C ARG A 80 -13.36 6.08 3.80
N ILE A 81 -13.72 6.24 5.06
CA ILE A 81 -14.74 5.41 5.71
C ILE A 81 -16.11 5.95 5.31
N ASP A 82 -16.97 5.07 4.82
CA ASP A 82 -18.36 5.35 4.50
C ASP A 82 -19.28 4.43 5.32
N ASN A 83 -20.23 5.03 6.01
CA ASN A 83 -21.22 4.32 6.80
C ASN A 83 -22.57 4.48 6.12
N ARG A 84 -23.08 3.38 5.58
CA ARG A 84 -24.42 3.38 5.00
C ARG A 84 -25.40 2.53 5.81
N GLN A 85 -26.60 2.98 5.83
CA GLN A 85 -27.72 2.27 6.41
C GLN A 85 -28.53 1.61 5.30
N TYR A 86 -28.95 0.38 5.53
CA TYR A 86 -29.89 -0.30 4.65
C TYR A 86 -30.96 -1.00 5.48
N ASP A 87 -32.16 -1.09 4.92
CA ASP A 87 -33.25 -1.82 5.52
C ASP A 87 -33.10 -3.31 5.17
N ALA A 88 -32.94 -4.13 6.18
CA ALA A 88 -32.90 -5.58 6.02
C ALA A 88 -34.31 -6.12 5.72
N LYS A 89 -34.38 -7.32 5.14
CA LYS A 89 -35.66 -7.95 4.77
C LYS A 89 -36.60 -8.18 5.96
N ASP A 90 -36.08 -8.16 7.18
CA ASP A 90 -36.80 -8.28 8.44
C ASP A 90 -37.30 -6.93 8.98
N GLY A 91 -37.14 -5.83 8.24
CA GLY A 91 -37.55 -4.47 8.64
C GLY A 91 -36.60 -3.80 9.63
N THR A 92 -35.48 -4.43 9.98
CA THR A 92 -34.47 -3.83 10.85
C THR A 92 -33.49 -2.97 10.05
N LYS A 93 -33.10 -1.83 10.63
CA LYS A 93 -32.07 -0.97 10.05
C LYS A 93 -30.69 -1.51 10.40
N LYS A 94 -29.92 -1.88 9.39
CA LYS A 94 -28.54 -2.33 9.55
C LYS A 94 -27.57 -1.28 9.06
N TYR A 95 -26.49 -1.13 9.81
CA TYR A 95 -25.39 -0.23 9.45
C TYR A 95 -24.24 -1.06 8.91
N ILE A 96 -23.71 -0.66 7.78
CA ILE A 96 -22.49 -1.23 7.20
C ILE A 96 -21.46 -0.13 7.15
N SER A 97 -20.29 -0.44 7.70
CA SER A 97 -19.10 0.39 7.57
C SER A 97 -18.25 -0.18 6.43
N GLU A 98 -17.99 0.63 5.43
CA GLU A 98 -17.19 0.25 4.25
C GLU A 98 -16.07 1.28 4.06
N ILE A 99 -14.97 0.86 3.45
CA ILE A 99 -13.92 1.78 3.01
C ILE A 99 -14.10 1.96 1.51
N VAL A 100 -14.43 3.17 1.11
CA VAL A 100 -14.44 3.57 -0.30
C VAL A 100 -13.02 3.93 -0.66
N ALA A 101 -12.37 3.06 -1.44
CA ALA A 101 -10.98 3.20 -1.78
C ALA A 101 -10.79 4.21 -2.93
N ASP A 102 -9.87 5.14 -2.71
CA ASP A 102 -9.39 6.07 -3.73
C ASP A 102 -8.20 5.46 -4.48
N THR A 103 -7.36 4.69 -3.76
CA THR A 103 -6.19 4.01 -4.33
C THR A 103 -6.03 2.63 -3.71
N VAL A 104 -5.82 1.63 -4.55
CA VAL A 104 -5.49 0.25 -4.13
C VAL A 104 -4.23 -0.18 -4.87
N ILE A 105 -3.22 -0.57 -4.11
CA ILE A 105 -1.93 -1.06 -4.61
C ILE A 105 -1.81 -2.54 -4.25
N PRO A 106 -1.93 -3.45 -5.22
CA PRO A 106 -1.69 -4.86 -4.97
C PRO A 106 -0.19 -5.14 -4.90
N PHE A 107 0.24 -5.88 -3.88
CA PHE A 107 1.57 -6.47 -3.80
C PHE A 107 1.51 -7.83 -4.49
N THR A 108 1.49 -7.80 -5.81
CA THR A 108 1.70 -9.01 -6.59
C THR A 108 3.19 -9.20 -6.76
N ASP A 109 3.69 -10.41 -6.50
CA ASP A 109 5.03 -10.81 -6.94
C ASP A 109 5.01 -10.76 -8.47
N ARG A 110 5.27 -9.57 -9.02
CA ARG A 110 5.65 -9.48 -10.41
C ARG A 110 6.97 -10.25 -10.48
N LYS A 111 6.95 -11.49 -10.97
CA LYS A 111 8.13 -12.03 -11.62
C LYS A 111 8.59 -10.92 -12.56
N PRO A 112 9.83 -10.43 -12.42
CA PRO A 112 10.33 -9.50 -13.41
C PRO A 112 10.11 -10.18 -14.75
N ALA A 113 9.28 -9.58 -15.60
CA ALA A 113 9.18 -10.00 -16.98
C ALA A 113 10.61 -9.95 -17.52
N GLY A 114 11.16 -11.14 -17.74
CA GLY A 114 12.48 -11.29 -18.29
C GLY A 114 12.56 -10.48 -19.57
N ASP A 115 13.72 -9.97 -19.81
CA ASP A 115 14.20 -9.17 -20.93
C ASP A 115 14.25 -7.66 -20.67
N MET A 116 15.14 -7.30 -19.77
CA MET A 116 16.00 -6.16 -20.07
C MET A 116 17.17 -6.71 -20.91
N PRO A 117 17.40 -6.22 -22.14
CA PRO A 117 18.59 -6.56 -22.85
C PRO A 117 19.79 -6.11 -22.00
N SER A 118 20.58 -7.09 -21.60
CA SER A 118 21.89 -6.84 -21.02
C SER A 118 22.66 -6.01 -22.03
N VAL A 119 22.88 -4.75 -21.71
CA VAL A 119 23.93 -4.00 -22.40
C VAL A 119 25.24 -4.64 -21.97
N THR A 120 25.69 -5.57 -22.78
CA THR A 120 27.03 -6.10 -22.72
C THR A 120 27.96 -4.92 -22.98
N GLN A 121 28.59 -4.43 -21.93
CA GLN A 121 29.77 -3.60 -22.10
C GLN A 121 30.87 -4.49 -22.66
N GLU A 122 31.04 -4.43 -23.95
CA GLU A 122 32.25 -4.95 -24.59
C GLU A 122 33.46 -4.19 -24.08
N ASP A 123 34.30 -4.99 -23.50
CA ASP A 123 35.70 -4.85 -23.21
C ASP A 123 36.44 -4.01 -24.27
N GLN A 124 36.99 -2.88 -23.88
CA GLN A 124 38.12 -2.29 -24.59
C GLN A 124 39.25 -2.03 -23.60
N THR A 125 39.98 -3.11 -23.40
CA THR A 125 41.38 -3.08 -22.99
C THR A 125 42.19 -2.34 -24.05
N LYS A 126 42.82 -1.23 -23.69
CA LYS A 126 44.23 -0.96 -24.10
C LYS A 126 44.81 0.20 -23.28
N SER A 127 45.76 -0.20 -22.46
CA SER A 127 47.14 0.32 -22.30
C SER A 127 47.31 1.84 -22.18
N ALA A 128 47.89 2.35 -21.18
CA ALA A 128 49.02 2.16 -20.34
C ALA A 128 49.52 3.56 -19.89
N PRO A 129 50.57 3.68 -19.08
CA PRO A 129 50.51 4.39 -17.81
C PRO A 129 51.22 5.76 -17.92
N VAL A 130 51.09 6.59 -16.92
CA VAL A 130 52.10 7.52 -16.42
C VAL A 130 51.53 8.33 -15.26
N GLU A 131 52.10 8.13 -14.16
CA GLU A 131 52.87 9.02 -13.30
C GLU A 131 52.11 9.79 -12.21
N ALA A 132 52.61 9.52 -11.03
CA ALA A 132 52.35 10.13 -9.76
C ALA A 132 52.54 11.66 -9.76
N GLU A 133 51.73 12.37 -8.95
CA GLU A 133 52.26 13.29 -7.96
C GLU A 133 51.15 13.91 -7.10
N LYS A 134 51.46 13.85 -5.80
CA LYS A 134 51.26 14.80 -4.74
C LYS A 134 49.89 14.96 -4.06
N VAL A 135 49.89 14.34 -2.88
CA VAL A 135 49.47 14.78 -1.57
C VAL A 135 49.23 16.30 -1.43
N VAL A 136 47.99 16.62 -1.05
CA VAL A 136 47.75 17.79 -0.17
C VAL A 136 46.74 17.36 0.90
N GLU A 137 47.26 17.18 2.10
CA GLU A 137 46.53 17.28 3.36
C GLU A 137 45.97 18.69 3.49
N ASP A 138 44.67 18.85 3.73
CA ASP A 138 44.22 20.00 4.47
C ASP A 138 42.94 19.72 5.26
N LYS A 139 43.15 19.74 6.56
CA LYS A 139 42.32 20.21 7.69
C LYS A 139 40.83 19.88 7.70
N VAL A 140 40.55 18.97 8.61
CA VAL A 140 39.29 18.86 9.34
C VAL A 140 39.19 20.06 10.29
N GLU A 141 38.33 21.03 10.03
CA GLU A 141 37.90 21.99 11.00
C GLU A 141 36.67 21.51 11.75
N ASP A 142 36.82 21.48 13.06
CA ASP A 142 35.82 21.18 14.08
C ASP A 142 34.52 21.95 13.86
N ILE A 143 33.44 21.20 13.60
CA ILE A 143 32.09 21.73 13.74
C ILE A 143 31.69 21.54 15.22
N VAL A 144 31.79 22.62 15.98
CA VAL A 144 31.24 22.72 17.33
C VAL A 144 29.73 22.73 17.24
N ILE A 145 29.11 21.69 17.79
CA ILE A 145 27.67 21.62 18.01
C ILE A 145 27.37 22.42 19.29
N PRO A 146 26.56 23.48 19.26
CA PRO A 146 26.12 24.11 20.51
C PRO A 146 25.05 23.20 21.15
N ASP A 147 25.42 22.71 22.31
CA ASP A 147 24.52 22.17 23.32
C ASP A 147 23.75 23.36 23.92
N GLU A 148 22.43 23.31 23.79
CA GLU A 148 21.39 23.95 24.58
C GLU A 148 20.20 24.37 23.69
N MET A 149 19.18 23.52 23.69
CA MET A 149 17.82 23.95 23.43
C MET A 149 17.04 23.94 24.74
N PRO A 150 16.56 25.06 25.23
CA PRO A 150 15.63 25.10 26.35
C PRO A 150 14.21 24.75 25.86
N PHE A 151 13.51 24.05 26.70
CA PHE A 151 12.15 23.59 26.60
C PHE A 151 11.11 24.66 26.22
#